data_0dc2b3ac14dd64bcd31cd56778bb2f4f
#
_entry.id   0dc2b3ac14dd64bcd31cd56778bb2f4f
#
_cell.length_a   1.000
_cell.length_b   1.000
_cell.length_c   1.000
_cell.angle_alpha   90.00
_cell.angle_beta   90.00
_cell.angle_gamma   90.00
#
_symmetry.space_group_name_H-M   'P 1'
#
loop_
_entity.id
_entity.type
_entity.pdbx_description
1 polymer ?
#
loop_
_entity_poly.entity_id
_entity_poly.type
_entity_poly.pdbx_seq_one_letter_code
_entity_poly.pdbx_strand_id
1 'polypeptide(L)'
;MFLSEILFNPFNKIKFYSDKFDVSSSNIYKMIKQINQSLSSYQIEIVNVNNRYFIQAHSEITLRRLFSVLWMELNYFDIQSIENNDYIKNIGRHLTIEFESNVKLVQLYNVSFIYVSYIRETQFFHLDGGLKEDSHDCINKVEPLILESLLYSPFINNHLFYSRKLYRLKEFLNDNILDSKKADLLHRCLLIIYHNECSDQIPWTIFINKYHYFYLSLKEKPHLYQPVKEAISAFSNILGINLEEYQSVLSYLLVVYFPEFLANSEKKTVYVYSNLSTSHAFFLQKTLTNRFSNLYEFIIVKDQYFFKNNQDDYLFVTNEQNFISRNNFVINDFPKQIDLANLEIKLNNFYYQKII
;
A
#
# COMPACT_ATOMS: atom_id res chain seq x y z
N MET A 1 12.57 12.54 15.05
CA MET A 1 12.86 12.79 16.48
C MET A 1 12.53 14.21 16.93
N PHE A 2 13.17 15.28 16.39
CA PHE A 2 12.91 16.66 16.88
C PHE A 2 11.46 17.13 16.68
N LEU A 3 10.88 16.87 15.51
CA LEU A 3 9.51 17.26 15.19
C LEU A 3 8.47 16.54 16.09
N SER A 4 8.67 15.26 16.36
CA SER A 4 7.82 14.51 17.31
C SER A 4 7.96 15.04 18.73
N GLU A 5 9.16 15.47 19.13
CA GLU A 5 9.33 16.03 20.44
C GLU A 5 8.55 17.33 20.66
N ILE A 6 8.51 18.22 19.65
CA ILE A 6 7.69 19.44 19.75
C ILE A 6 6.19 19.09 19.78
N LEU A 7 5.77 18.04 19.08
CA LEU A 7 4.39 17.58 19.13
C LEU A 7 3.99 17.10 20.52
N PHE A 8 4.81 16.21 21.10
CA PHE A 8 4.49 15.58 22.39
C PHE A 8 4.77 16.47 23.60
N ASN A 9 5.73 17.38 23.49
CA ASN A 9 6.15 18.30 24.55
C ASN A 9 6.15 19.76 24.04
N PRO A 10 4.98 20.31 23.67
CA PRO A 10 4.88 21.69 23.20
C PRO A 10 5.13 22.70 24.32
N PHE A 11 5.19 23.96 23.95
CA PHE A 11 5.32 25.12 24.84
C PHE A 11 6.60 25.18 25.65
N ASN A 12 7.63 24.40 25.28
CA ASN A 12 8.94 24.47 25.85
C ASN A 12 9.81 25.56 25.20
N LYS A 13 10.81 26.04 25.92
CA LYS A 13 11.82 27.00 25.42
C LYS A 13 12.85 26.25 24.55
N ILE A 14 13.53 27.00 23.67
CA ILE A 14 14.58 26.48 22.80
C ILE A 14 15.67 25.69 23.59
N LYS A 15 15.98 26.15 24.77
CA LYS A 15 16.98 25.50 25.65
C LYS A 15 16.57 24.07 26.02
N PHE A 16 15.31 23.80 26.30
CA PHE A 16 14.80 22.45 26.57
C PHE A 16 15.14 21.49 25.44
N TYR A 17 14.88 21.88 24.18
CA TYR A 17 15.18 21.06 23.01
C TYR A 17 16.69 20.95 22.75
N SER A 18 17.44 22.06 22.98
CA SER A 18 18.89 22.09 22.88
C SER A 18 19.53 21.09 23.83
N ASP A 19 19.13 21.10 25.12
CA ASP A 19 19.63 20.21 26.13
C ASP A 19 19.23 18.73 25.85
N LYS A 20 17.99 18.50 25.42
CA LYS A 20 17.48 17.16 25.15
C LYS A 20 18.17 16.46 23.96
N PHE A 21 18.53 17.21 22.94
CA PHE A 21 19.17 16.66 21.72
C PHE A 21 20.68 16.82 21.69
N ASP A 22 21.26 17.40 22.74
CA ASP A 22 22.70 17.71 22.84
C ASP A 22 23.21 18.50 21.61
N VAL A 23 22.46 19.53 21.22
CA VAL A 23 22.81 20.40 20.09
C VAL A 23 22.69 21.87 20.48
N SER A 24 23.44 22.73 19.81
CA SER A 24 23.34 24.17 20.08
C SER A 24 21.98 24.75 19.70
N SER A 25 21.54 25.80 20.42
CA SER A 25 20.31 26.54 20.08
C SER A 25 20.33 27.03 18.63
N SER A 26 21.50 27.41 18.10
CA SER A 26 21.67 27.82 16.70
C SER A 26 21.32 26.68 15.72
N ASN A 27 21.69 25.45 16.05
CA ASN A 27 21.32 24.27 15.23
C ASN A 27 19.82 23.98 15.31
N ILE A 28 19.20 24.13 16.48
CA ILE A 28 17.73 24.01 16.62
C ILE A 28 17.02 25.04 15.73
N TYR A 29 17.45 26.28 15.70
CA TYR A 29 16.85 27.30 14.80
C TYR A 29 16.98 26.90 13.32
N LYS A 30 18.12 26.36 12.89
CA LYS A 30 18.30 25.88 11.52
C LYS A 30 17.35 24.72 11.22
N MET A 31 17.22 23.77 12.15
CA MET A 31 16.28 22.63 12.02
C MET A 31 14.83 23.13 11.90
N ILE A 32 14.38 24.05 12.76
CA ILE A 32 13.05 24.64 12.69
C ILE A 32 12.82 25.25 11.30
N LYS A 33 13.77 26.05 10.81
CA LYS A 33 13.66 26.68 9.48
C LYS A 33 13.51 25.64 8.37
N GLN A 34 14.31 24.57 8.38
CA GLN A 34 14.25 23.49 7.39
C GLN A 34 12.90 22.74 7.46
N ILE A 35 12.45 22.43 8.68
CA ILE A 35 11.17 21.75 8.90
C ILE A 35 10.02 22.61 8.40
N ASN A 36 9.98 23.88 8.73
CA ASN A 36 8.94 24.81 8.29
C ASN A 36 8.91 24.93 6.74
N GLN A 37 10.09 24.94 6.09
CA GLN A 37 10.17 24.89 4.65
C GLN A 37 9.57 23.60 4.06
N SER A 38 9.84 22.45 4.68
CA SER A 38 9.32 21.14 4.23
C SER A 38 7.81 21.00 4.48
N LEU A 39 7.30 21.59 5.55
CA LEU A 39 5.89 21.52 5.94
C LEU A 39 5.01 22.64 5.37
N SER A 40 5.60 23.60 4.66
CA SER A 40 4.87 24.77 4.14
C SER A 40 3.76 24.40 3.17
N SER A 41 3.94 23.37 2.36
CA SER A 41 2.91 22.87 1.42
C SER A 41 1.67 22.32 2.14
N TYR A 42 1.83 21.89 3.38
CA TYR A 42 0.73 21.40 4.23
C TYR A 42 0.15 22.47 5.13
N GLN A 43 0.65 23.71 5.03
CA GLN A 43 0.27 24.82 5.91
C GLN A 43 0.46 24.46 7.40
N ILE A 44 1.53 23.71 7.70
CA ILE A 44 1.95 23.33 9.05
C ILE A 44 3.27 24.01 9.33
N GLU A 45 3.40 24.60 10.52
CA GLU A 45 4.61 25.26 10.94
C GLU A 45 4.89 25.12 12.43
N ILE A 46 6.17 25.18 12.79
CA ILE A 46 6.61 25.34 14.18
C ILE A 46 6.63 26.84 14.43
N VAL A 47 5.80 27.29 15.35
CA VAL A 47 5.67 28.70 15.75
C VAL A 47 6.32 28.95 17.11
N ASN A 48 6.73 30.21 17.30
CA ASN A 48 7.28 30.69 18.56
C ASN A 48 6.40 31.80 19.11
N VAL A 49 5.80 31.58 20.27
CA VAL A 49 5.05 32.60 20.99
C VAL A 49 5.65 32.73 22.39
N ASN A 50 6.13 33.92 22.76
CA ASN A 50 6.76 34.20 24.06
C ASN A 50 7.92 33.24 24.42
N ASN A 51 8.81 32.94 23.47
CA ASN A 51 9.91 31.98 23.59
C ASN A 51 9.46 30.54 23.84
N ARG A 52 8.24 30.18 23.55
CA ARG A 52 7.69 28.82 23.63
C ARG A 52 7.34 28.31 22.23
N TYR A 53 7.74 27.08 21.93
CA TYR A 53 7.59 26.46 20.62
C TYR A 53 6.48 25.43 20.63
N PHE A 54 5.65 25.45 19.61
CA PHE A 54 4.61 24.45 19.35
C PHE A 54 4.32 24.35 17.85
N ILE A 55 3.60 23.31 17.46
CA ILE A 55 3.23 23.11 16.06
C ILE A 55 1.81 23.61 15.86
N GLN A 56 1.65 24.49 14.89
CA GLN A 56 0.38 25.03 14.42
C GLN A 56 0.12 24.59 12.97
N ALA A 57 -1.15 24.37 12.64
CA ALA A 57 -1.59 24.10 11.28
C ALA A 57 -2.83 24.93 10.96
N HIS A 58 -3.05 25.20 9.68
CA HIS A 58 -4.31 25.77 9.19
C HIS A 58 -5.46 24.76 9.40
N SER A 59 -5.19 23.48 9.21
CA SER A 59 -6.13 22.38 9.46
C SER A 59 -5.55 21.43 10.52
N GLU A 60 -6.20 21.34 11.67
CA GLU A 60 -5.76 20.45 12.76
C GLU A 60 -5.88 18.98 12.35
N ILE A 61 -6.88 18.61 11.55
CA ILE A 61 -7.03 17.25 11.04
C ILE A 61 -5.87 16.86 10.11
N THR A 62 -5.41 17.78 9.28
CA THR A 62 -4.23 17.60 8.41
C THR A 62 -2.98 17.32 9.24
N LEU A 63 -2.78 18.10 10.30
CA LEU A 63 -1.68 17.89 11.23
C LEU A 63 -1.76 16.50 11.89
N ARG A 64 -2.91 16.12 12.42
CA ARG A 64 -3.10 14.83 13.10
C ARG A 64 -2.82 13.66 12.17
N ARG A 65 -3.27 13.72 10.92
CA ARG A 65 -2.99 12.71 9.89
C ARG A 65 -1.50 12.60 9.60
N LEU A 66 -0.83 13.70 9.34
CA LEU A 66 0.61 13.72 9.07
C LEU A 66 1.39 13.13 10.25
N PHE A 67 1.08 13.56 11.46
CA PHE A 67 1.79 13.07 12.65
C PHE A 67 1.45 11.61 13.00
N SER A 68 0.27 11.12 12.64
CA SER A 68 -0.04 9.70 12.77
C SER A 68 0.88 8.84 11.92
N VAL A 69 1.13 9.27 10.70
CA VAL A 69 2.07 8.62 9.79
C VAL A 69 3.50 8.69 10.31
N LEU A 70 3.95 9.88 10.72
CA LEU A 70 5.27 10.07 11.32
C LEU A 70 5.46 9.22 12.58
N TRP A 71 4.43 9.14 13.42
CA TRP A 71 4.45 8.31 14.61
C TRP A 71 4.61 6.83 14.30
N MET A 72 3.90 6.32 13.31
CA MET A 72 4.06 4.95 12.85
C MET A 72 5.49 4.65 12.41
N GLU A 73 6.10 5.52 11.63
CA GLU A 73 7.48 5.34 11.16
C GLU A 73 8.49 5.39 12.31
N LEU A 74 8.35 6.35 13.22
CA LEU A 74 9.24 6.50 14.36
C LEU A 74 9.24 5.31 15.32
N ASN A 75 8.11 4.61 15.40
CA ASN A 75 7.97 3.39 16.20
C ASN A 75 8.19 2.11 15.41
N TYR A 76 8.85 2.21 14.26
CA TYR A 76 9.16 1.04 13.42
C TYR A 76 7.94 0.16 13.11
N PHE A 77 6.75 0.77 13.07
CA PHE A 77 5.49 0.06 12.90
C PHE A 77 5.24 -0.99 13.99
N ASP A 78 5.69 -0.71 15.19
CA ASP A 78 5.42 -1.55 16.36
C ASP A 78 4.16 -1.08 17.10
N ILE A 79 3.09 -1.87 16.95
CA ILE A 79 1.81 -1.64 17.62
C ILE A 79 1.95 -1.81 19.15
N GLN A 80 2.80 -2.72 19.61
CA GLN A 80 2.81 -3.11 21.02
C GLN A 80 3.14 -1.93 21.94
N SER A 81 3.95 -0.98 21.47
CA SER A 81 4.26 0.23 22.20
C SER A 81 3.02 1.12 22.44
N ILE A 82 2.06 1.07 21.52
CA ILE A 82 0.82 1.87 21.55
C ILE A 82 -0.30 1.09 22.24
N GLU A 83 -0.43 -0.22 21.96
CA GLU A 83 -1.44 -1.10 22.56
C GLU A 83 -1.29 -1.24 24.09
N ASN A 84 -0.13 -0.98 24.63
CA ASN A 84 0.08 -0.95 26.08
C ASN A 84 -0.53 0.29 26.77
N ASN A 85 -1.05 1.27 26.01
CA ASN A 85 -1.76 2.38 26.57
C ASN A 85 -3.24 1.98 26.85
N ASP A 86 -3.57 1.77 28.11
CA ASP A 86 -4.92 1.34 28.54
C ASP A 86 -6.01 2.30 28.12
N TYR A 87 -5.69 3.58 27.97
CA TYR A 87 -6.62 4.59 27.49
C TYR A 87 -7.04 4.35 26.03
N ILE A 88 -6.07 4.10 25.16
CA ILE A 88 -6.33 3.82 23.74
C ILE A 88 -7.09 2.50 23.58
N LYS A 89 -6.75 1.48 24.36
CA LYS A 89 -7.49 0.22 24.39
C LYS A 89 -8.96 0.42 24.80
N ASN A 90 -9.21 1.24 25.80
CA ASN A 90 -10.55 1.52 26.27
C ASN A 90 -11.38 2.27 25.21
N ILE A 91 -10.80 3.28 24.57
CA ILE A 91 -11.46 3.98 23.46
C ILE A 91 -11.77 3.02 22.31
N GLY A 92 -10.79 2.22 21.87
CA GLY A 92 -10.98 1.24 20.81
C GLY A 92 -12.13 0.26 21.10
N ARG A 93 -12.25 -0.23 22.34
CA ARG A 93 -13.34 -1.11 22.77
C ARG A 93 -14.71 -0.41 22.73
N HIS A 94 -14.77 0.83 23.13
CA HIS A 94 -16.04 1.60 23.15
C HIS A 94 -16.53 1.98 21.76
N LEU A 95 -15.60 2.18 20.82
CA LEU A 95 -15.94 2.60 19.46
C LEU A 95 -16.06 1.43 18.48
N THR A 96 -16.02 0.19 18.99
CA THR A 96 -16.04 -1.01 18.13
C THR A 96 -14.99 -0.96 16.99
N ILE A 97 -13.87 -0.25 17.25
CA ILE A 97 -12.74 -0.28 16.34
C ILE A 97 -12.15 -1.66 16.47
N GLU A 98 -12.36 -2.50 15.48
CA GLU A 98 -11.73 -3.80 15.38
C GLU A 98 -10.23 -3.59 15.15
N PHE A 99 -9.46 -3.56 16.25
CA PHE A 99 -7.99 -3.62 16.18
C PHE A 99 -7.49 -4.96 15.62
N GLU A 100 -8.37 -5.93 15.45
CA GLU A 100 -8.12 -7.24 14.86
C GLU A 100 -8.13 -7.24 13.33
N SER A 101 -7.81 -6.12 12.69
CA SER A 101 -7.66 -6.15 11.25
C SER A 101 -6.43 -7.00 10.87
N ASN A 102 -6.62 -7.95 9.96
CA ASN A 102 -5.52 -8.78 9.44
C ASN A 102 -4.46 -7.97 8.67
N VAL A 103 -4.71 -6.70 8.36
CA VAL A 103 -3.77 -5.80 7.73
C VAL A 103 -3.14 -4.88 8.77
N LYS A 104 -1.97 -5.25 9.19
CA LYS A 104 -1.17 -4.52 10.20
C LYS A 104 -1.04 -3.01 9.92
N LEU A 105 -1.01 -2.61 8.66
CA LEU A 105 -0.89 -1.20 8.26
C LEU A 105 -2.13 -0.38 8.66
N VAL A 106 -3.33 -0.91 8.41
CA VAL A 106 -4.60 -0.23 8.73
C VAL A 106 -4.77 -0.10 10.24
N GLN A 107 -4.49 -1.18 10.94
CA GLN A 107 -4.53 -1.22 12.40
C GLN A 107 -3.57 -0.19 13.01
N LEU A 108 -2.34 -0.15 12.52
CA LEU A 108 -1.33 0.82 12.95
C LEU A 108 -1.75 2.26 12.71
N TYR A 109 -2.30 2.56 11.53
CA TYR A 109 -2.77 3.90 11.23
C TYR A 109 -3.87 4.35 12.18
N ASN A 110 -4.87 3.50 12.42
CA ASN A 110 -5.97 3.81 13.34
C ASN A 110 -5.46 4.10 14.74
N VAL A 111 -4.65 3.21 15.28
CA VAL A 111 -4.08 3.37 16.62
C VAL A 111 -3.24 4.64 16.71
N SER A 112 -2.41 4.90 15.70
CA SER A 112 -1.58 6.11 15.66
C SER A 112 -2.42 7.38 15.56
N PHE A 113 -3.48 7.38 14.75
CA PHE A 113 -4.36 8.53 14.60
C PHE A 113 -5.11 8.83 15.91
N ILE A 114 -5.63 7.80 16.58
CA ILE A 114 -6.26 7.95 17.91
C ILE A 114 -5.27 8.50 18.92
N TYR A 115 -4.05 7.96 18.95
CA TYR A 115 -3.02 8.40 19.88
C TYR A 115 -2.60 9.85 19.68
N VAL A 116 -2.31 10.24 18.45
CA VAL A 116 -1.96 11.64 18.12
C VAL A 116 -3.12 12.58 18.43
N SER A 117 -4.35 12.17 18.09
CA SER A 117 -5.55 12.95 18.39
C SER A 117 -5.72 13.16 19.90
N TYR A 118 -5.56 12.11 20.70
CA TYR A 118 -5.59 12.20 22.16
C TYR A 118 -4.56 13.21 22.69
N ILE A 119 -3.32 13.11 22.23
CA ILE A 119 -2.25 14.03 22.66
C ILE A 119 -2.62 15.48 22.31
N ARG A 120 -3.10 15.73 21.09
CA ARG A 120 -3.47 17.09 20.66
C ARG A 120 -4.63 17.66 21.48
N GLU A 121 -5.68 16.86 21.74
CA GLU A 121 -6.80 17.29 22.59
C GLU A 121 -6.36 17.61 24.03
N THR A 122 -5.50 16.79 24.62
CA THR A 122 -4.96 17.08 25.97
C THR A 122 -4.07 18.34 26.02
N GLN A 123 -3.59 18.79 24.87
CA GLN A 123 -2.83 20.03 24.70
C GLN A 123 -3.70 21.22 24.29
N PHE A 124 -5.01 21.07 24.30
CA PHE A 124 -6.01 22.11 23.92
C PHE A 124 -5.98 22.52 22.44
N PHE A 125 -5.54 21.63 21.55
CA PHE A 125 -5.66 21.84 20.11
C PHE A 125 -6.88 21.07 19.61
N HIS A 126 -8.02 21.74 19.54
CA HIS A 126 -9.30 21.13 19.15
C HIS A 126 -9.51 21.16 17.65
N LEU A 127 -10.34 20.24 17.13
CA LEU A 127 -10.78 20.27 15.73
C LEU A 127 -11.82 21.36 15.53
N ASP A 128 -11.69 22.09 14.41
CA ASP A 128 -12.69 23.08 14.01
C ASP A 128 -13.98 22.36 13.54
N GLY A 129 -15.08 22.59 14.25
CA GLY A 129 -16.39 22.08 13.93
C GLY A 129 -16.95 21.09 14.94
N GLY A 130 -17.84 21.55 15.79
CA GLY A 130 -18.44 20.76 16.86
C GLY A 130 -19.11 19.47 16.41
N LEU A 131 -19.31 18.58 17.36
CA LEU A 131 -20.01 17.30 17.22
C LEU A 131 -21.35 17.48 16.50
N LYS A 132 -21.58 16.77 15.41
CA LYS A 132 -22.91 16.65 14.81
C LYS A 132 -23.77 15.77 15.69
N GLU A 133 -24.99 16.20 15.98
CA GLU A 133 -25.92 15.60 16.95
C GLU A 133 -26.27 14.11 16.73
N ASP A 134 -26.02 13.56 15.54
CA ASP A 134 -26.45 12.21 15.17
C ASP A 134 -25.54 11.05 15.67
N SER A 135 -24.49 11.34 16.42
CA SER A 135 -23.51 10.34 16.86
C SER A 135 -23.66 9.95 18.35
N HIS A 136 -24.74 10.34 18.99
CA HIS A 136 -24.89 10.33 20.46
C HIS A 136 -24.95 8.95 21.14
N ASP A 137 -25.39 7.88 20.48
CA ASP A 137 -25.68 6.62 21.20
C ASP A 137 -24.44 5.78 21.59
N CYS A 138 -23.33 5.89 20.87
CA CYS A 138 -22.07 5.18 21.22
C CYS A 138 -21.15 5.96 22.15
N ILE A 139 -21.47 7.18 22.45
CA ILE A 139 -20.58 8.28 22.79
C ILE A 139 -20.59 8.64 24.28
N ASN A 140 -21.63 8.28 24.99
CA ASN A 140 -21.83 8.69 26.40
C ASN A 140 -20.74 8.22 27.39
N LYS A 141 -19.73 7.49 26.92
CA LYS A 141 -18.67 6.90 27.75
C LYS A 141 -17.24 7.35 27.41
N VAL A 142 -17.05 8.14 26.35
CA VAL A 142 -15.73 8.65 25.92
C VAL A 142 -15.67 10.14 26.22
N GLU A 143 -14.51 10.61 26.70
CA GLU A 143 -14.33 12.03 26.93
C GLU A 143 -14.64 12.83 25.65
N PRO A 144 -15.47 13.88 25.75
CA PRO A 144 -15.91 14.67 24.58
C PRO A 144 -14.78 15.18 23.69
N LEU A 145 -13.65 15.54 24.28
CA LEU A 145 -12.48 16.07 23.59
C LEU A 145 -11.84 15.07 22.62
N ILE A 146 -11.94 13.78 22.93
CA ILE A 146 -11.36 12.73 22.09
C ILE A 146 -12.32 12.35 20.97
N LEU A 147 -13.58 12.52 21.24
CA LEU A 147 -14.65 12.15 20.35
C LEU A 147 -14.62 12.90 19.03
N GLU A 148 -14.41 14.22 19.05
CA GLU A 148 -14.26 15.03 17.84
C GLU A 148 -13.14 14.50 16.95
N SER A 149 -12.00 14.13 17.52
CA SER A 149 -10.90 13.56 16.79
C SER A 149 -11.22 12.23 16.12
N LEU A 150 -12.00 11.39 16.82
CA LEU A 150 -12.37 10.07 16.37
C LEU A 150 -13.43 10.12 15.26
N LEU A 151 -14.33 11.09 15.29
CA LEU A 151 -15.37 11.28 14.26
C LEU A 151 -14.78 11.59 12.87
N TYR A 152 -13.59 12.18 12.82
CA TYR A 152 -12.88 12.44 11.56
C TYR A 152 -12.01 11.27 11.10
N SER A 153 -11.97 10.17 11.85
CA SER A 153 -11.31 8.95 11.39
C SER A 153 -12.16 8.29 10.31
N PRO A 154 -11.61 7.97 9.12
CA PRO A 154 -12.33 7.30 8.05
C PRO A 154 -12.85 5.92 8.44
N PHE A 155 -12.39 5.36 9.58
CA PHE A 155 -12.80 4.05 10.09
C PHE A 155 -14.01 4.10 11.02
N ILE A 156 -14.26 5.23 11.67
CA ILE A 156 -15.32 5.38 12.66
C ILE A 156 -16.59 5.90 12.00
N ASN A 157 -16.47 6.73 10.99
CA ASN A 157 -17.61 7.39 10.36
C ASN A 157 -17.84 6.88 8.94
N ASN A 158 -18.39 5.68 8.82
CA ASN A 158 -18.77 5.09 7.53
C ASN A 158 -19.82 5.94 6.77
N HIS A 159 -20.55 6.83 7.44
CA HIS A 159 -21.68 7.58 6.86
C HIS A 159 -21.25 8.86 6.12
N LEU A 160 -20.11 9.47 6.47
CA LEU A 160 -19.66 10.73 5.83
C LEU A 160 -19.09 10.55 4.41
N PHE A 161 -18.89 9.32 3.95
CA PHE A 161 -18.04 9.04 2.79
C PHE A 161 -18.68 8.16 1.72
N TYR A 162 -20.00 8.04 1.70
CA TYR A 162 -20.72 7.34 0.64
C TYR A 162 -20.73 8.18 -0.64
N SER A 163 -19.66 8.04 -1.43
CA SER A 163 -19.70 8.48 -2.82
C SER A 163 -20.07 7.29 -3.72
N ARG A 164 -20.73 7.58 -4.87
CA ARG A 164 -21.01 6.57 -5.89
C ARG A 164 -19.73 5.84 -6.37
N LYS A 165 -18.58 6.48 -6.28
CA LYS A 165 -17.28 5.93 -6.62
C LYS A 165 -16.84 4.84 -5.64
N LEU A 166 -17.02 5.08 -4.33
CA LEU A 166 -16.67 4.12 -3.28
C LEU A 166 -17.59 2.89 -3.32
N TYR A 167 -18.86 3.08 -3.63
CA TYR A 167 -19.78 1.96 -3.85
C TYR A 167 -19.33 1.09 -5.04
N ARG A 168 -19.02 1.70 -6.19
CA ARG A 168 -18.50 0.98 -7.36
C ARG A 168 -17.17 0.26 -7.07
N LEU A 169 -16.31 0.89 -6.28
CA LEU A 169 -15.08 0.23 -5.83
C LEU A 169 -15.38 -1.01 -5.02
N LYS A 170 -16.34 -0.93 -4.09
CA LYS A 170 -16.73 -2.07 -3.25
C LYS A 170 -17.31 -3.21 -4.10
N GLU A 171 -18.17 -2.91 -5.06
CA GLU A 171 -18.69 -3.91 -6.01
C GLU A 171 -17.53 -4.57 -6.79
N PHE A 172 -16.66 -3.77 -7.37
CA PHE A 172 -15.50 -4.26 -8.12
C PHE A 172 -14.60 -5.18 -7.28
N LEU A 173 -14.35 -4.84 -6.01
CA LEU A 173 -13.54 -5.68 -5.12
C LEU A 173 -14.24 -6.99 -4.78
N ASN A 174 -15.55 -6.97 -4.53
CA ASN A 174 -16.34 -8.18 -4.25
C ASN A 174 -16.39 -9.12 -5.45
N ASP A 175 -16.40 -8.59 -6.67
CA ASP A 175 -16.36 -9.40 -7.90
C ASP A 175 -15.00 -10.07 -8.12
N ASN A 176 -13.92 -9.49 -7.59
CA ASN A 176 -12.56 -9.97 -7.81
C ASN A 176 -11.93 -10.70 -6.62
N ILE A 177 -12.50 -10.58 -5.42
CA ILE A 177 -12.00 -11.21 -4.19
C ILE A 177 -13.12 -12.07 -3.59
N LEU A 178 -12.92 -13.39 -3.56
CA LEU A 178 -13.92 -14.33 -3.04
C LEU A 178 -14.20 -14.18 -1.54
N ASP A 179 -13.19 -13.78 -0.77
CA ASP A 179 -13.32 -13.54 0.68
C ASP A 179 -13.83 -12.12 0.92
N SER A 180 -15.08 -11.99 1.34
CA SER A 180 -15.73 -10.70 1.61
C SER A 180 -15.01 -9.88 2.69
N LYS A 181 -14.39 -10.52 3.70
CA LYS A 181 -13.61 -9.82 4.73
C LYS A 181 -12.34 -9.20 4.15
N LYS A 182 -11.68 -9.91 3.24
CA LYS A 182 -10.51 -9.38 2.52
C LYS A 182 -10.90 -8.25 1.57
N ALA A 183 -12.03 -8.39 0.85
CA ALA A 183 -12.55 -7.32 0.00
C ALA A 183 -12.86 -6.05 0.79
N ASP A 184 -13.55 -6.17 1.93
CA ASP A 184 -13.83 -5.05 2.84
C ASP A 184 -12.53 -4.42 3.37
N LEU A 185 -11.52 -5.21 3.65
CA LEU A 185 -10.25 -4.72 4.16
C LEU A 185 -9.48 -3.91 3.10
N LEU A 186 -9.39 -4.41 1.87
CA LEU A 186 -8.79 -3.65 0.76
C LEU A 186 -9.59 -2.38 0.45
N HIS A 187 -10.93 -2.47 0.51
CA HIS A 187 -11.80 -1.31 0.38
C HIS A 187 -11.47 -0.23 1.42
N ARG A 188 -11.30 -0.61 2.70
CA ARG A 188 -10.91 0.31 3.78
C ARG A 188 -9.54 0.95 3.53
N CYS A 189 -8.55 0.18 3.05
CA CYS A 189 -7.23 0.74 2.69
C CYS A 189 -7.34 1.80 1.58
N LEU A 190 -8.09 1.51 0.53
CA LEU A 190 -8.32 2.44 -0.59
C LEU A 190 -9.16 3.63 -0.17
N LEU A 191 -10.09 3.46 0.78
CA LEU A 191 -10.87 4.54 1.38
C LEU A 191 -9.97 5.57 2.08
N ILE A 192 -8.98 5.12 2.85
CA ILE A 192 -8.01 6.00 3.51
C ILE A 192 -7.26 6.84 2.48
N ILE A 193 -6.76 6.18 1.44
CA ILE A 193 -6.03 6.86 0.35
C ILE A 193 -6.94 7.86 -0.35
N TYR A 194 -8.17 7.47 -0.70
CA TYR A 194 -9.15 8.35 -1.35
C TYR A 194 -9.43 9.59 -0.50
N HIS A 195 -9.57 9.40 0.80
CA HIS A 195 -9.80 10.52 1.71
C HIS A 195 -8.62 11.48 1.77
N ASN A 196 -7.41 10.95 1.83
CA ASN A 196 -6.22 11.79 1.85
C ASN A 196 -6.09 12.61 0.56
N GLU A 197 -6.40 12.00 -0.59
CA GLU A 197 -6.36 12.72 -1.87
C GLU A 197 -7.47 13.76 -2.02
N CYS A 198 -8.67 13.47 -1.52
CA CYS A 198 -9.82 14.37 -1.71
C CYS A 198 -9.89 15.51 -0.69
N SER A 199 -9.34 15.32 0.53
CA SER A 199 -9.53 16.31 1.59
C SER A 199 -8.36 17.24 1.80
N ASP A 200 -7.11 16.77 1.81
CA ASP A 200 -6.00 17.58 2.30
C ASP A 200 -4.68 17.39 1.54
N GLN A 201 -4.66 16.56 0.50
CA GLN A 201 -3.46 16.30 -0.32
C GLN A 201 -2.19 16.01 0.51
N ILE A 202 -2.34 15.32 1.65
CA ILE A 202 -1.17 14.88 2.40
C ILE A 202 -0.63 13.65 1.71
N PRO A 203 0.48 13.73 0.99
CA PRO A 203 1.07 12.56 0.40
C PRO A 203 1.50 11.62 1.52
N TRP A 204 1.09 10.38 1.42
CA TRP A 204 1.62 9.28 2.23
C TRP A 204 3.07 8.93 1.82
N THR A 205 3.77 9.93 1.28
CA THR A 205 5.16 9.80 0.79
C THR A 205 6.11 9.22 1.85
N ILE A 206 5.79 9.44 3.12
CA ILE A 206 6.56 8.89 4.23
C ILE A 206 6.43 7.36 4.30
N PHE A 207 5.25 6.79 3.99
CA PHE A 207 5.07 5.34 3.87
C PHE A 207 5.76 4.75 2.65
N ILE A 208 5.88 5.52 1.59
CA ILE A 208 6.45 5.08 0.33
C ILE A 208 7.88 4.59 0.54
N ASN A 209 8.67 5.25 1.37
CA ASN A 209 10.05 4.88 1.60
C ASN A 209 10.21 3.46 2.17
N LYS A 210 9.33 3.02 3.06
CA LYS A 210 9.39 1.66 3.62
C LYS A 210 9.16 0.58 2.58
N TYR A 211 8.21 0.80 1.67
CA TYR A 211 7.83 -0.18 0.64
C TYR A 211 8.54 0.07 -0.69
N HIS A 212 9.35 1.11 -0.79
CA HIS A 212 10.03 1.49 -2.02
C HIS A 212 10.95 0.38 -2.55
N TYR A 213 11.75 -0.24 -1.69
CA TYR A 213 12.60 -1.36 -2.08
C TYR A 213 11.81 -2.58 -2.55
N PHE A 214 10.69 -2.87 -1.89
CA PHE A 214 9.78 -3.92 -2.34
C PHE A 214 9.26 -3.63 -3.75
N TYR A 215 8.80 -2.40 -3.98
CA TYR A 215 8.31 -1.95 -5.28
C TYR A 215 9.36 -2.01 -6.38
N LEU A 216 10.60 -1.60 -6.09
CA LEU A 216 11.72 -1.72 -7.03
C LEU A 216 11.99 -3.18 -7.39
N SER A 217 12.06 -4.06 -6.38
CA SER A 217 12.24 -5.51 -6.60
C SER A 217 11.07 -6.15 -7.36
N LEU A 218 9.85 -5.62 -7.18
CA LEU A 218 8.68 -6.07 -7.93
C LEU A 218 8.77 -5.68 -9.41
N LYS A 219 9.29 -4.49 -9.73
CA LYS A 219 9.50 -4.04 -11.12
C LYS A 219 10.44 -4.96 -11.90
N GLU A 220 11.37 -5.62 -11.23
CA GLU A 220 12.27 -6.61 -11.83
C GLU A 220 11.55 -7.93 -12.17
N LYS A 221 10.27 -8.09 -11.73
CA LYS A 221 9.42 -9.26 -11.97
C LYS A 221 8.18 -8.87 -12.78
N PRO A 222 8.29 -8.68 -14.09
CA PRO A 222 7.22 -8.14 -14.93
C PRO A 222 5.90 -8.91 -14.81
N HIS A 223 5.95 -10.21 -14.63
CA HIS A 223 4.79 -11.08 -14.46
C HIS A 223 3.97 -10.82 -13.20
N LEU A 224 4.59 -10.28 -12.14
CA LEU A 224 3.90 -9.83 -10.93
C LEU A 224 3.57 -8.34 -11.00
N TYR A 225 4.48 -7.55 -11.58
CA TYR A 225 4.34 -6.10 -11.65
C TYR A 225 3.18 -5.66 -12.54
N GLN A 226 3.01 -6.31 -13.71
CA GLN A 226 1.98 -5.90 -14.67
C GLN A 226 0.56 -6.08 -14.12
N PRO A 227 0.14 -7.22 -13.53
CA PRO A 227 -1.16 -7.35 -12.88
C PRO A 227 -1.39 -6.34 -11.75
N VAL A 228 -0.35 -6.05 -10.95
CA VAL A 228 -0.43 -5.02 -9.90
C VAL A 228 -0.69 -3.64 -10.50
N LYS A 229 0.04 -3.27 -11.55
CA LYS A 229 -0.13 -1.99 -12.25
C LYS A 229 -1.54 -1.85 -12.84
N GLU A 230 -2.06 -2.91 -13.44
CA GLU A 230 -3.43 -2.95 -13.99
C GLU A 230 -4.47 -2.77 -12.88
N ALA A 231 -4.31 -3.46 -11.74
CA ALA A 231 -5.19 -3.31 -10.58
C ALA A 231 -5.18 -1.88 -10.04
N ILE A 232 -4.00 -1.28 -9.85
CA ILE A 232 -3.87 0.11 -9.38
C ILE A 232 -4.50 1.08 -10.38
N SER A 233 -4.33 0.85 -11.69
CA SER A 233 -4.96 1.67 -12.73
C SER A 233 -6.49 1.55 -12.69
N ALA A 234 -7.03 0.34 -12.46
CA ALA A 234 -8.47 0.13 -12.30
C ALA A 234 -9.01 0.89 -11.07
N PHE A 235 -8.32 0.84 -9.92
CA PHE A 235 -8.70 1.60 -8.73
C PHE A 235 -8.66 3.12 -8.99
N SER A 236 -7.60 3.60 -9.65
CA SER A 236 -7.45 5.00 -10.03
C SER A 236 -8.62 5.48 -10.90
N ASN A 237 -9.00 4.69 -11.91
CA ASN A 237 -10.12 5.00 -12.79
C ASN A 237 -11.47 5.00 -12.06
N ILE A 238 -11.72 4.02 -11.17
CA ILE A 238 -12.98 3.95 -10.40
C ILE A 238 -13.09 5.13 -9.44
N LEU A 239 -12.02 5.44 -8.73
CA LEU A 239 -11.98 6.51 -7.74
C LEU A 239 -11.87 7.90 -8.37
N GLY A 240 -11.30 7.99 -9.59
CA GLY A 240 -11.03 9.25 -10.27
C GLY A 240 -9.98 10.10 -9.55
N ILE A 241 -8.95 9.46 -9.00
CA ILE A 241 -7.78 10.08 -8.34
C ILE A 241 -6.50 9.48 -8.91
N ASN A 242 -5.38 10.20 -8.80
CA ASN A 242 -4.08 9.66 -9.17
C ASN A 242 -3.51 8.81 -8.02
N LEU A 243 -3.23 7.53 -8.28
CA LEU A 243 -2.65 6.59 -7.31
C LEU A 243 -1.15 6.33 -7.54
N GLU A 244 -0.48 7.08 -8.41
CA GLU A 244 0.94 6.87 -8.72
C GLU A 244 1.83 7.00 -7.49
N GLU A 245 1.55 7.97 -6.62
CA GLU A 245 2.32 8.16 -5.39
C GLU A 245 2.17 7.01 -4.39
N TYR A 246 1.06 6.24 -4.48
CA TYR A 246 0.76 5.12 -3.60
C TYR A 246 1.21 3.76 -4.15
N GLN A 247 1.83 3.72 -5.33
CA GLN A 247 2.21 2.46 -6.00
C GLN A 247 3.04 1.54 -5.12
N SER A 248 3.95 2.07 -4.32
CA SER A 248 4.79 1.27 -3.42
C SER A 248 3.97 0.53 -2.35
N VAL A 249 3.07 1.25 -1.69
CA VAL A 249 2.19 0.70 -0.65
C VAL A 249 1.16 -0.26 -1.25
N LEU A 250 0.50 0.15 -2.33
CA LEU A 250 -0.52 -0.67 -2.99
C LEU A 250 0.08 -1.95 -3.57
N SER A 251 1.27 -1.87 -4.16
CA SER A 251 1.99 -3.05 -4.65
C SER A 251 2.28 -4.05 -3.54
N TYR A 252 2.74 -3.56 -2.40
CA TYR A 252 2.97 -4.40 -1.23
C TYR A 252 1.68 -5.05 -0.74
N LEU A 253 0.61 -4.28 -0.59
CA LEU A 253 -0.69 -4.79 -0.15
C LEU A 253 -1.22 -5.85 -1.10
N LEU A 254 -1.25 -5.59 -2.40
CA LEU A 254 -1.77 -6.51 -3.41
C LEU A 254 -0.98 -7.83 -3.45
N VAL A 255 0.34 -7.77 -3.46
CA VAL A 255 1.17 -8.98 -3.57
C VAL A 255 1.14 -9.81 -2.28
N VAL A 256 1.16 -9.16 -1.12
CA VAL A 256 1.34 -9.86 0.17
C VAL A 256 0.01 -10.26 0.81
N TYR A 257 -0.99 -9.40 0.74
CA TYR A 257 -2.27 -9.63 1.43
C TYR A 257 -3.41 -10.07 0.51
N PHE A 258 -3.35 -9.70 -0.78
CA PHE A 258 -4.42 -9.96 -1.75
C PHE A 258 -3.90 -10.66 -3.02
N PRO A 259 -3.11 -11.76 -2.89
CA PRO A 259 -2.53 -12.44 -4.05
C PRO A 259 -3.58 -13.02 -5.00
N GLU A 260 -4.78 -13.32 -4.50
CA GLU A 260 -5.92 -13.78 -5.31
C GLU A 260 -6.36 -12.75 -6.35
N PHE A 261 -6.20 -11.47 -6.07
CA PHE A 261 -6.50 -10.40 -7.02
C PHE A 261 -5.58 -10.48 -8.26
N LEU A 262 -4.36 -10.95 -8.06
CA LEU A 262 -3.37 -11.12 -9.12
C LEU A 262 -3.53 -12.46 -9.86
N ALA A 263 -4.17 -13.45 -9.23
CA ALA A 263 -4.38 -14.78 -9.80
C ALA A 263 -5.46 -14.80 -10.89
N ASN A 264 -6.32 -13.77 -10.96
CA ASN A 264 -7.37 -13.63 -11.96
C ASN A 264 -6.85 -13.10 -13.32
N SER A 265 -5.55 -12.81 -13.46
CA SER A 265 -4.97 -12.47 -14.75
C SER A 265 -5.04 -13.69 -15.67
N GLU A 266 -5.53 -13.50 -16.90
CA GLU A 266 -5.55 -14.56 -17.91
C GLU A 266 -4.16 -15.17 -18.09
N LYS A 267 -4.10 -16.52 -17.96
CA LYS A 267 -2.84 -17.23 -18.17
C LYS A 267 -2.38 -17.04 -19.61
N LYS A 268 -1.11 -16.77 -19.79
CA LYS A 268 -0.52 -16.66 -21.12
C LYS A 268 -0.21 -18.04 -21.67
N THR A 269 -0.63 -18.30 -22.89
CA THR A 269 -0.44 -19.59 -23.54
C THR A 269 0.99 -19.75 -24.05
N VAL A 270 1.63 -20.85 -23.67
CA VAL A 270 2.96 -21.26 -24.13
C VAL A 270 2.86 -22.63 -24.78
N TYR A 271 3.33 -22.76 -26.00
CA TYR A 271 3.30 -24.03 -26.71
C TYR A 271 4.54 -24.86 -26.43
N VAL A 272 4.35 -26.17 -26.22
CA VAL A 272 5.41 -27.14 -25.96
C VAL A 272 5.47 -28.16 -27.08
N TYR A 273 6.63 -28.26 -27.70
CA TYR A 273 6.90 -29.26 -28.74
C TYR A 273 8.16 -30.07 -28.40
N SER A 274 8.15 -31.35 -28.73
CA SER A 274 9.33 -32.20 -28.62
C SER A 274 9.52 -33.01 -29.89
N ASN A 275 10.76 -33.01 -30.39
CA ASN A 275 11.17 -33.84 -31.53
C ASN A 275 11.39 -35.32 -31.15
N LEU A 276 11.45 -35.67 -29.86
CA LEU A 276 11.66 -37.05 -29.42
C LEU A 276 10.35 -37.87 -29.46
N SER A 277 9.33 -37.37 -28.82
CA SER A 277 8.01 -38.03 -28.78
C SER A 277 6.96 -37.15 -28.12
N THR A 278 5.68 -37.51 -28.32
CA THR A 278 4.57 -36.90 -27.59
C THR A 278 4.69 -37.14 -26.07
N SER A 279 5.17 -38.30 -25.64
CA SER A 279 5.38 -38.59 -24.22
C SER A 279 6.44 -37.69 -23.60
N HIS A 280 7.50 -37.37 -24.35
CA HIS A 280 8.50 -36.43 -23.90
C HIS A 280 7.95 -34.98 -23.84
N ALA A 281 7.11 -34.58 -24.79
CA ALA A 281 6.40 -33.31 -24.72
C ALA A 281 5.51 -33.21 -23.47
N PHE A 282 4.83 -34.28 -23.06
CA PHE A 282 4.09 -34.37 -21.80
C PHE A 282 4.99 -34.23 -20.58
N PHE A 283 6.17 -34.86 -20.60
CA PHE A 283 7.14 -34.71 -19.53
C PHE A 283 7.60 -33.25 -19.39
N LEU A 284 7.96 -32.58 -20.49
CA LEU A 284 8.31 -31.17 -20.50
C LEU A 284 7.16 -30.32 -20.00
N GLN A 285 5.94 -30.48 -20.55
CA GLN A 285 4.75 -29.76 -20.12
C GLN A 285 4.55 -29.85 -18.61
N LYS A 286 4.59 -31.08 -18.06
CA LYS A 286 4.41 -31.31 -16.61
C LYS A 286 5.48 -30.61 -15.79
N THR A 287 6.75 -30.67 -16.22
CA THR A 287 7.88 -30.00 -15.57
C THR A 287 7.69 -28.49 -15.56
N LEU A 288 7.27 -27.91 -16.69
CA LEU A 288 7.03 -26.48 -16.83
C LEU A 288 5.80 -26.03 -16.05
N THR A 289 4.71 -26.82 -16.11
CA THR A 289 3.48 -26.53 -15.35
C THR A 289 3.74 -26.52 -13.86
N ASN A 290 4.51 -27.46 -13.32
CA ASN A 290 4.86 -27.50 -11.90
C ASN A 290 5.61 -26.22 -11.43
N ARG A 291 6.34 -25.58 -12.32
CA ARG A 291 7.12 -24.36 -12.01
C ARG A 291 6.35 -23.07 -12.27
N PHE A 292 5.53 -23.02 -13.31
CA PHE A 292 4.99 -21.79 -13.88
C PHE A 292 3.46 -21.78 -14.00
N SER A 293 2.73 -22.74 -13.44
CA SER A 293 1.27 -22.92 -13.62
C SER A 293 0.40 -21.73 -13.21
N ASN A 294 0.92 -20.86 -12.35
CA ASN A 294 0.16 -19.70 -11.88
C ASN A 294 0.01 -18.62 -12.96
N LEU A 295 0.94 -18.58 -13.94
CA LEU A 295 1.06 -17.48 -14.89
C LEU A 295 0.87 -17.94 -16.33
N TYR A 296 1.19 -19.20 -16.61
CA TYR A 296 1.23 -19.74 -17.96
C TYR A 296 0.45 -21.03 -18.07
N GLU A 297 -0.23 -21.19 -19.21
CA GLU A 297 -0.84 -22.42 -19.64
C GLU A 297 0.05 -23.05 -20.73
N PHE A 298 0.54 -24.29 -20.46
CA PHE A 298 1.39 -24.99 -21.39
C PHE A 298 0.59 -25.99 -22.22
N ILE A 299 0.53 -25.77 -23.54
CA ILE A 299 -0.24 -26.58 -24.49
C ILE A 299 0.73 -27.38 -25.37
N ILE A 300 0.55 -28.71 -25.41
CA ILE A 300 1.36 -29.57 -26.25
C ILE A 300 0.91 -29.48 -27.71
N VAL A 301 1.88 -29.36 -28.59
CA VAL A 301 1.67 -29.38 -30.01
C VAL A 301 2.36 -30.57 -30.61
N LYS A 302 1.59 -31.27 -31.50
CA LYS A 302 2.04 -32.54 -32.10
C LYS A 302 2.78 -32.32 -33.43
N ASP A 303 2.53 -31.18 -34.10
CA ASP A 303 3.07 -30.90 -35.41
C ASP A 303 3.66 -29.51 -35.49
N GLN A 304 4.91 -29.41 -35.95
CA GLN A 304 5.60 -28.13 -36.12
C GLN A 304 4.98 -27.26 -37.25
N TYR A 305 4.19 -27.84 -38.16
CA TYR A 305 3.49 -27.09 -39.21
C TYR A 305 2.27 -26.32 -38.73
N PHE A 306 1.75 -26.62 -37.53
CA PHE A 306 0.68 -25.85 -36.88
C PHE A 306 1.01 -24.36 -36.79
N PHE A 307 2.28 -24.00 -36.85
CA PHE A 307 2.82 -22.69 -36.56
C PHE A 307 3.01 -21.75 -37.74
N LYS A 308 2.86 -22.21 -38.97
CA LYS A 308 3.10 -21.36 -40.15
C LYS A 308 2.20 -20.12 -40.21
N ASN A 309 1.05 -20.12 -39.51
CA ASN A 309 0.04 -19.05 -39.60
C ASN A 309 -0.04 -18.13 -38.36
N ASN A 310 0.62 -18.45 -37.23
CA ASN A 310 0.50 -17.71 -35.95
C ASN A 310 1.84 -17.46 -35.29
N GLN A 311 2.86 -17.04 -36.04
CA GLN A 311 4.26 -17.04 -35.59
C GLN A 311 4.63 -15.96 -34.56
N ASP A 312 3.90 -14.86 -34.46
CA ASP A 312 4.35 -13.68 -33.69
C ASP A 312 3.70 -13.53 -32.32
N ASP A 313 2.58 -14.22 -32.06
CA ASP A 313 1.78 -13.99 -30.84
C ASP A 313 2.07 -14.96 -29.69
N TYR A 314 2.81 -16.04 -29.95
CA TYR A 314 3.03 -17.10 -28.97
C TYR A 314 4.49 -17.49 -28.82
N LEU A 315 4.89 -17.87 -27.60
CA LEU A 315 6.20 -18.45 -27.31
C LEU A 315 6.14 -19.98 -27.38
N PHE A 316 7.17 -20.57 -27.99
CA PHE A 316 7.35 -22.02 -28.10
C PHE A 316 8.51 -22.48 -27.25
N VAL A 317 8.31 -23.55 -26.48
CA VAL A 317 9.37 -24.25 -25.77
C VAL A 317 9.59 -25.60 -26.44
N THR A 318 10.82 -25.84 -26.86
CA THR A 318 11.16 -27.04 -27.62
C THR A 318 12.57 -27.53 -27.30
N ASN A 319 12.84 -28.81 -27.49
CA ASN A 319 14.19 -29.38 -27.45
C ASN A 319 14.86 -29.40 -28.83
N GLU A 320 14.20 -28.88 -29.88
CA GLU A 320 14.72 -28.86 -31.23
C GLU A 320 15.45 -27.55 -31.54
N GLN A 321 16.74 -27.62 -31.87
CA GLN A 321 17.57 -26.44 -32.14
C GLN A 321 17.18 -25.67 -33.42
N ASN A 322 16.68 -26.38 -34.44
CA ASN A 322 16.29 -25.80 -35.73
C ASN A 322 14.78 -25.62 -35.85
N PHE A 323 14.11 -25.28 -34.77
CA PHE A 323 12.66 -25.07 -34.76
C PHE A 323 12.27 -23.86 -35.65
N ILE A 324 11.20 -23.99 -36.41
CA ILE A 324 10.82 -23.05 -37.47
C ILE A 324 10.35 -21.69 -36.94
N SER A 325 9.82 -21.59 -35.71
CA SER A 325 9.33 -20.33 -35.16
C SER A 325 10.46 -19.39 -34.72
N ARG A 326 10.29 -18.08 -34.97
CA ARG A 326 11.20 -17.04 -34.47
C ARG A 326 11.12 -16.84 -32.96
N ASN A 327 9.95 -17.12 -32.38
CA ASN A 327 9.67 -16.96 -30.96
C ASN A 327 9.77 -18.32 -30.25
N ASN A 328 10.97 -18.91 -30.24
CA ASN A 328 11.21 -20.16 -29.56
C ASN A 328 12.21 -20.00 -28.40
N PHE A 329 12.15 -20.96 -27.48
CA PHE A 329 13.13 -21.20 -26.44
C PHE A 329 13.54 -22.66 -26.51
N VAL A 330 14.81 -22.90 -26.80
CA VAL A 330 15.33 -24.27 -26.83
C VAL A 330 15.72 -24.69 -25.42
N ILE A 331 15.11 -25.79 -24.94
CA ILE A 331 15.32 -26.34 -23.61
C ILE A 331 15.96 -27.74 -23.73
N ASN A 332 16.76 -28.12 -22.75
CA ASN A 332 17.33 -29.48 -22.72
C ASN A 332 16.25 -30.55 -22.52
N ASP A 333 16.48 -31.78 -23.01
CA ASP A 333 15.56 -32.91 -22.86
C ASP A 333 15.21 -33.17 -21.39
N PHE A 334 16.13 -32.96 -20.48
CA PHE A 334 15.94 -32.99 -19.02
C PHE A 334 16.29 -31.62 -18.44
N PRO A 335 15.33 -30.69 -18.33
CA PRO A 335 15.57 -29.32 -17.89
C PRO A 335 16.21 -29.24 -16.51
N LYS A 336 17.31 -28.52 -16.40
CA LYS A 336 17.97 -28.18 -15.14
C LYS A 336 17.43 -26.84 -14.62
N GLN A 337 17.75 -26.50 -13.36
CA GLN A 337 17.33 -25.23 -12.76
C GLN A 337 17.77 -24.01 -13.57
N ILE A 338 18.94 -24.08 -14.20
CA ILE A 338 19.45 -23.00 -15.06
C ILE A 338 18.59 -22.82 -16.34
N ASP A 339 18.13 -23.91 -16.92
CA ASP A 339 17.26 -23.88 -18.11
C ASP A 339 15.92 -23.23 -17.77
N LEU A 340 15.35 -23.60 -16.61
CA LEU A 340 14.10 -23.05 -16.12
C LEU A 340 14.24 -21.53 -15.77
N ALA A 341 15.36 -21.12 -15.19
CA ALA A 341 15.63 -19.71 -14.91
C ALA A 341 15.76 -18.89 -16.21
N ASN A 342 16.47 -19.42 -17.22
CA ASN A 342 16.60 -18.77 -18.52
C ASN A 342 15.25 -18.71 -19.26
N LEU A 343 14.44 -19.74 -19.15
CA LEU A 343 13.08 -19.74 -19.69
C LEU A 343 12.21 -18.67 -19.01
N GLU A 344 12.29 -18.51 -17.69
CA GLU A 344 11.56 -17.49 -16.94
C GLU A 344 11.89 -16.09 -17.47
N ILE A 345 13.16 -15.80 -17.69
CA ILE A 345 13.62 -14.53 -18.30
C ILE A 345 13.02 -14.36 -19.71
N LYS A 346 13.03 -15.41 -20.52
CA LYS A 346 12.49 -15.36 -21.89
C LYS A 346 10.98 -15.15 -21.90
N LEU A 347 10.24 -15.82 -21.02
CA LEU A 347 8.78 -15.66 -20.85
C LEU A 347 8.44 -14.23 -20.44
N ASN A 348 9.16 -13.70 -19.47
CA ASN A 348 8.96 -12.33 -19.00
C ASN A 348 9.22 -11.30 -20.11
N ASN A 349 10.31 -11.46 -20.86
CA ASN A 349 10.64 -10.58 -21.97
C ASN A 349 9.61 -10.68 -23.11
N PHE A 350 9.10 -11.85 -23.40
CA PHE A 350 8.17 -12.03 -24.50
C PHE A 350 6.77 -11.48 -24.20
N TYR A 351 6.23 -11.76 -23.01
CA TYR A 351 4.84 -11.40 -22.68
C TYR A 351 4.68 -10.05 -22.00
N TYR A 352 5.73 -9.52 -21.34
CA TYR A 352 5.60 -8.34 -20.49
C TYR A 352 6.50 -7.16 -20.88
N GLN A 353 7.57 -7.36 -21.67
CA GLN A 353 8.45 -6.26 -22.10
C GLN A 353 8.06 -5.63 -23.45
N LYS A 354 7.10 -6.17 -24.19
CA LYS A 354 6.59 -5.55 -25.44
C LYS A 354 5.76 -4.28 -25.22
N ILE A 355 5.61 -3.81 -23.98
CA ILE A 355 4.70 -2.70 -23.60
C ILE A 355 5.48 -1.45 -23.13
N ILE A 356 6.77 -1.33 -23.50
CA ILE A 356 7.54 -0.09 -23.23
C ILE A 356 7.76 0.65 -24.55
#